data_58fc43c5b110d78057536f7d7d6cbbde
#
_entry.id   58fc43c5b110d78057536f7d7d6cbbde
#
_cell.length_a   1.000
_cell.length_b   1.000
_cell.length_c   1.000
_cell.angle_alpha   90.00
_cell.angle_beta   90.00
_cell.angle_gamma   90.00
#
_symmetry.space_group_name_H-M   'P 1'
#
loop_
_entity.id
_entity.type
_entity.pdbx_description
1 polymer ?
#
loop_
_entity_poly.entity_id
_entity_poly.type
_entity_poly.pdbx_seq_one_letter_code
_entity_poly.pdbx_strand_id
1 'polypeptide(L)'
;MGLRQDIDKEGAIVIPVFNEEGNIRAIVEEVRRSGIAWDIVAVDDGSTDGSRELLEKLPVTLISHPVNLGYGAAVQTGLRHAVAAGYGTVVLMDADGQHIPSEIPNLLAALEKGADIVIGSRLLGNSSVYRIPFLRRMGIKFFSALAKILGGTKIYDVTSGFQAMRRNVAQFLAEEYPVDFPDAEVIISLGLRKFRIAEIPARFRRREHGISMYSNPIRAFYYPFKTILASFIVLLRIIRGKK
;
A
#
# COMPACT_ATOMS: atom_id res chain seq x y z
N MET A 1 -5.46 -26.14 28.05
CA MET A 1 -5.14 -24.83 27.52
C MET A 1 -5.51 -24.85 26.03
N GLY A 2 -6.75 -24.43 25.74
CA GLY A 2 -7.38 -24.63 24.44
C GLY A 2 -6.70 -23.82 23.34
N LEU A 3 -6.29 -24.50 22.28
CA LEU A 3 -5.96 -23.88 21.02
C LEU A 3 -7.21 -23.12 20.54
N ARG A 4 -7.19 -21.78 20.55
CA ARG A 4 -8.15 -20.97 19.82
C ARG A 4 -8.02 -21.42 18.37
N GLN A 5 -9.07 -22.04 17.83
CA GLN A 5 -9.23 -22.14 16.40
C GLN A 5 -9.19 -20.69 15.87
N ASP A 6 -8.10 -20.33 15.18
CA ASP A 6 -8.02 -19.12 14.41
C ASP A 6 -9.14 -19.22 13.36
N ILE A 7 -10.26 -18.55 13.65
CA ILE A 7 -11.29 -18.31 12.65
C ILE A 7 -10.62 -17.36 11.67
N ASP A 8 -10.21 -17.87 10.51
CA ASP A 8 -9.65 -17.05 9.44
C ASP A 8 -10.69 -16.00 9.07
N LYS A 9 -10.45 -14.77 9.52
CA LYS A 9 -11.25 -13.63 9.11
C LYS A 9 -11.01 -13.39 7.62
N GLU A 10 -12.07 -13.13 6.87
CA GLU A 10 -12.00 -13.05 5.41
C GLU A 10 -10.97 -12.02 4.95
N GLY A 11 -11.05 -10.79 5.43
CA GLY A 11 -10.06 -9.77 5.06
C GLY A 11 -10.18 -8.45 5.83
N ALA A 12 -9.15 -7.63 5.66
CA ALA A 12 -9.09 -6.27 6.19
C ALA A 12 -8.65 -5.26 5.12
N ILE A 13 -9.14 -4.04 5.24
CA ILE A 13 -8.69 -2.89 4.44
C ILE A 13 -7.86 -2.00 5.36
N VAL A 14 -6.56 -1.91 5.10
CA VAL A 14 -5.61 -1.08 5.85
C VAL A 14 -5.49 0.28 5.17
N ILE A 15 -5.74 1.34 5.93
CA ILE A 15 -5.72 2.73 5.48
C ILE A 15 -4.76 3.53 6.36
N PRO A 16 -3.55 3.86 5.88
CA PRO A 16 -2.67 4.82 6.55
C PRO A 16 -3.24 6.23 6.42
N VAL A 17 -3.28 6.98 7.52
CA VAL A 17 -3.87 8.31 7.61
C VAL A 17 -2.88 9.29 8.22
N PHE A 18 -2.66 10.42 7.55
CA PHE A 18 -1.92 11.56 8.11
C PHE A 18 -2.44 12.87 7.53
N ASN A 19 -3.13 13.66 8.36
CA ASN A 19 -3.74 14.93 7.98
C ASN A 19 -4.68 14.82 6.77
N GLU A 20 -5.69 13.95 6.88
CA GLU A 20 -6.69 13.67 5.84
C GLU A 20 -8.12 13.95 6.35
N GLU A 21 -8.30 14.94 7.24
CA GLU A 21 -9.60 15.35 7.79
C GLU A 21 -10.66 15.56 6.71
N GLY A 22 -10.27 16.18 5.57
CA GLY A 22 -11.17 16.46 4.46
C GLY A 22 -11.61 15.24 3.65
N ASN A 23 -10.92 14.10 3.79
CA ASN A 23 -11.12 12.92 2.93
C ASN A 23 -11.63 11.70 3.70
N ILE A 24 -11.14 11.48 4.94
CA ILE A 24 -11.22 10.17 5.59
C ILE A 24 -12.65 9.68 5.84
N ARG A 25 -13.59 10.58 6.18
CA ARG A 25 -15.00 10.22 6.36
C ARG A 25 -15.59 9.68 5.07
N ALA A 26 -15.43 10.40 3.97
CA ALA A 26 -15.98 10.02 2.66
C ALA A 26 -15.41 8.67 2.18
N ILE A 27 -14.12 8.43 2.41
CA ILE A 27 -13.45 7.18 2.05
C ILE A 27 -14.02 6.00 2.84
N VAL A 28 -14.16 6.12 4.17
CA VAL A 28 -14.72 5.05 5.00
C VAL A 28 -16.17 4.73 4.59
N GLU A 29 -16.98 5.77 4.33
CA GLU A 29 -18.35 5.58 3.86
C GLU A 29 -18.40 4.95 2.47
N GLU A 30 -17.49 5.30 1.58
CA GLU A 30 -17.42 4.71 0.24
C GLU A 30 -16.96 3.25 0.28
N VAL A 31 -15.98 2.90 1.11
CA VAL A 31 -15.60 1.51 1.36
C VAL A 31 -16.80 0.70 1.85
N ARG A 32 -17.56 1.23 2.81
CA ARG A 32 -18.76 0.55 3.32
C ARG A 32 -19.83 0.36 2.24
N ARG A 33 -19.99 1.35 1.33
CA ARG A 33 -20.93 1.26 0.19
C ARG A 33 -20.44 0.35 -0.94
N SER A 34 -19.19 -0.01 -0.99
CA SER A 34 -18.65 -0.92 -2.03
C SER A 34 -19.15 -2.36 -1.94
N GLY A 35 -19.88 -2.69 -0.89
CA GLY A 35 -20.43 -4.04 -0.65
C GLY A 35 -19.44 -5.02 -0.02
N ILE A 36 -18.23 -4.56 0.33
CA ILE A 36 -17.21 -5.38 0.99
C ILE A 36 -17.42 -5.29 2.50
N ALA A 37 -17.85 -6.40 3.11
CA ALA A 37 -18.12 -6.48 4.55
C ALA A 37 -16.84 -6.73 5.39
N TRP A 38 -15.70 -6.20 4.95
CA TRP A 38 -14.42 -6.36 5.64
C TRP A 38 -14.19 -5.29 6.69
N ASP A 39 -13.35 -5.62 7.67
CA ASP A 39 -12.92 -4.66 8.67
C ASP A 39 -12.01 -3.60 8.06
N ILE A 40 -12.19 -2.35 8.47
CA ILE A 40 -11.32 -1.23 8.09
C ILE A 40 -10.37 -1.00 9.26
N VAL A 41 -9.08 -1.09 9.00
CA VAL A 41 -7.99 -0.78 9.95
C VAL A 41 -7.38 0.54 9.54
N ALA A 42 -7.74 1.61 10.22
CA ALA A 42 -7.17 2.93 10.01
C ALA A 42 -5.97 3.14 10.95
N VAL A 43 -4.83 3.53 10.38
CA VAL A 43 -3.63 3.84 11.16
C VAL A 43 -3.37 5.33 11.06
N ASP A 44 -3.70 6.06 12.12
CA ASP A 44 -3.40 7.49 12.25
C ASP A 44 -1.92 7.68 12.60
N ASP A 45 -1.17 8.25 11.70
CA ASP A 45 0.27 8.45 11.81
C ASP A 45 0.61 9.79 12.50
N GLY A 46 -0.03 10.05 13.65
CA GLY A 46 0.18 11.26 14.43
C GLY A 46 -0.34 12.51 13.73
N SER A 47 -1.56 12.46 13.20
CA SER A 47 -2.21 13.63 12.57
C SER A 47 -2.30 14.80 13.54
N THR A 48 -2.20 16.01 12.98
CA THR A 48 -2.27 17.30 13.71
C THR A 48 -3.53 18.10 13.36
N ASP A 49 -4.36 17.57 12.46
CA ASP A 49 -5.69 18.08 12.11
C ASP A 49 -6.79 17.26 12.81
N GLY A 50 -8.06 17.40 12.39
CA GLY A 50 -9.19 16.66 12.95
C GLY A 50 -9.32 15.20 12.47
N SER A 51 -8.32 14.63 11.80
CA SER A 51 -8.40 13.25 11.25
C SER A 51 -8.65 12.21 12.33
N ARG A 52 -7.92 12.30 13.45
CA ARG A 52 -8.02 11.35 14.56
C ARG A 52 -9.41 11.37 15.22
N GLU A 53 -9.89 12.57 15.54
CA GLU A 53 -11.22 12.76 16.15
C GLU A 53 -12.37 12.28 15.25
N LEU A 54 -12.18 12.36 13.92
CA LEU A 54 -13.11 11.80 12.96
C LEU A 54 -13.05 10.27 12.97
N LEU A 55 -11.85 9.69 12.96
CA LEU A 55 -11.66 8.24 12.97
C LEU A 55 -12.25 7.58 14.23
N GLU A 56 -12.14 8.22 15.40
CA GLU A 56 -12.73 7.75 16.67
C GLU A 56 -14.27 7.60 16.60
N LYS A 57 -14.93 8.34 15.69
CA LYS A 57 -16.39 8.33 15.49
C LYS A 57 -16.85 7.44 14.34
N LEU A 58 -15.91 6.87 13.58
CA LEU A 58 -16.21 6.03 12.43
C LEU A 58 -16.15 4.54 12.79
N PRO A 59 -16.84 3.68 12.06
CA PRO A 59 -16.85 2.23 12.31
C PRO A 59 -15.56 1.58 11.76
N VAL A 60 -14.41 1.91 12.35
CA VAL A 60 -13.09 1.43 11.98
C VAL A 60 -12.32 0.93 13.21
N THR A 61 -11.37 0.04 13.01
CA THR A 61 -10.34 -0.24 14.02
C THR A 61 -9.28 0.84 13.90
N LEU A 62 -9.21 1.74 14.88
CA LEU A 62 -8.22 2.83 14.91
C LEU A 62 -6.97 2.40 15.67
N ILE A 63 -5.81 2.62 15.04
CA ILE A 63 -4.49 2.53 15.66
C ILE A 63 -3.82 3.89 15.49
N SER A 64 -3.32 4.48 16.57
CA SER A 64 -2.70 5.81 16.49
C SER A 64 -1.25 5.76 16.93
N HIS A 65 -0.39 6.39 16.14
CA HIS A 65 0.98 6.68 16.52
C HIS A 65 1.04 7.96 17.37
N PRO A 66 1.95 8.04 18.35
CA PRO A 66 2.08 9.24 19.18
C PRO A 66 2.67 10.43 18.42
N VAL A 67 3.41 10.16 17.33
CA VAL A 67 4.04 11.14 16.43
C VAL A 67 4.04 10.59 15.01
N ASN A 68 4.26 11.45 14.02
CA ASN A 68 4.43 11.00 12.64
C ASN A 68 5.70 10.16 12.49
N LEU A 69 5.53 8.88 12.18
CA LEU A 69 6.60 7.90 11.93
C LEU A 69 6.83 7.67 10.43
N GLY A 70 5.96 8.19 9.57
CA GLY A 70 6.00 8.08 8.12
C GLY A 70 5.09 6.99 7.56
N TYR A 71 4.74 7.17 6.29
CA TYR A 71 3.82 6.31 5.55
C TYR A 71 4.13 4.81 5.68
N GLY A 72 5.40 4.44 5.50
CA GLY A 72 5.82 3.04 5.59
C GLY A 72 5.60 2.43 6.99
N ALA A 73 5.83 3.20 8.05
CA ALA A 73 5.58 2.77 9.42
C ALA A 73 4.07 2.58 9.68
N ALA A 74 3.23 3.47 9.16
CA ALA A 74 1.77 3.35 9.28
C ALA A 74 1.25 2.10 8.56
N VAL A 75 1.70 1.86 7.31
CA VAL A 75 1.37 0.64 6.58
C VAL A 75 1.84 -0.60 7.34
N GLN A 76 3.09 -0.62 7.81
CA GLN A 76 3.63 -1.75 8.55
C GLN A 76 2.83 -2.04 9.82
N THR A 77 2.43 -1.00 10.56
CA THR A 77 1.58 -1.14 11.75
C THR A 77 0.24 -1.77 11.41
N GLY A 78 -0.41 -1.31 10.34
CA GLY A 78 -1.67 -1.89 9.87
C GLY A 78 -1.54 -3.35 9.44
N LEU A 79 -0.46 -3.70 8.72
CA LEU A 79 -0.17 -5.08 8.32
C LEU A 79 0.09 -5.99 9.53
N ARG A 80 0.86 -5.52 10.51
CA ARG A 80 1.10 -6.26 11.77
C ARG A 80 -0.20 -6.54 12.50
N HIS A 81 -1.07 -5.54 12.60
CA HIS A 81 -2.39 -5.72 13.20
C HIS A 81 -3.22 -6.74 12.42
N ALA A 82 -3.30 -6.61 11.10
CA ALA A 82 -4.07 -7.51 10.25
C ALA A 82 -3.59 -8.98 10.38
N VAL A 83 -2.29 -9.20 10.39
CA VAL A 83 -1.68 -10.53 10.59
C VAL A 83 -2.00 -11.08 11.98
N ALA A 84 -1.83 -10.27 13.03
CA ALA A 84 -2.11 -10.69 14.41
C ALA A 84 -3.60 -10.98 14.65
N ALA A 85 -4.50 -10.24 13.99
CA ALA A 85 -5.94 -10.43 14.06
C ALA A 85 -6.47 -11.61 13.22
N GLY A 86 -5.63 -12.31 12.44
CA GLY A 86 -5.98 -13.52 11.71
C GLY A 86 -6.61 -13.30 10.33
N TYR A 87 -6.49 -12.12 9.72
CA TYR A 87 -7.05 -11.87 8.38
C TYR A 87 -6.31 -12.67 7.29
N GLY A 88 -7.09 -13.32 6.41
CA GLY A 88 -6.58 -14.13 5.29
C GLY A 88 -6.11 -13.29 4.11
N THR A 89 -6.72 -12.13 3.91
CA THR A 89 -6.42 -11.18 2.82
C THR A 89 -6.35 -9.75 3.35
N VAL A 90 -5.44 -8.95 2.81
CA VAL A 90 -5.32 -7.53 3.16
C VAL A 90 -5.35 -6.69 1.90
N VAL A 91 -6.14 -5.62 1.92
CA VAL A 91 -6.11 -4.55 0.91
C VAL A 91 -5.46 -3.33 1.53
N LEU A 92 -4.46 -2.76 0.85
CA LEU A 92 -3.91 -1.44 1.16
C LEU A 92 -4.60 -0.39 0.30
N MET A 93 -5.01 0.71 0.92
CA MET A 93 -5.67 1.83 0.26
C MET A 93 -5.28 3.15 0.93
N ASP A 94 -4.90 4.16 0.15
CA ASP A 94 -4.53 5.47 0.71
C ASP A 94 -5.77 6.29 1.11
N ALA A 95 -5.59 7.18 2.08
CA ALA A 95 -6.63 8.06 2.63
C ALA A 95 -6.81 9.36 1.84
N ASP A 96 -6.16 9.55 0.69
CA ASP A 96 -6.16 10.79 -0.10
C ASP A 96 -7.30 10.88 -1.15
N GLY A 97 -8.19 9.88 -1.19
CA GLY A 97 -9.32 9.80 -2.10
C GLY A 97 -8.98 9.42 -3.54
N GLN A 98 -7.72 9.16 -3.87
CA GLN A 98 -7.34 8.78 -5.24
C GLN A 98 -7.76 7.35 -5.58
N HIS A 99 -7.73 6.43 -4.63
CA HIS A 99 -8.16 5.05 -4.80
C HIS A 99 -9.68 4.95 -4.77
N ILE A 100 -10.26 4.20 -5.71
CA ILE A 100 -11.70 4.02 -5.83
C ILE A 100 -12.08 2.67 -5.19
N PRO A 101 -12.80 2.65 -4.04
CA PRO A 101 -13.13 1.42 -3.34
C PRO A 101 -13.88 0.37 -4.18
N SER A 102 -14.68 0.80 -5.15
CA SER A 102 -15.38 -0.12 -6.07
C SER A 102 -14.44 -0.91 -7.01
N GLU A 103 -13.15 -0.61 -7.04
CA GLU A 103 -12.14 -1.41 -7.75
C GLU A 103 -11.58 -2.56 -6.89
N ILE A 104 -11.84 -2.59 -5.58
CA ILE A 104 -11.35 -3.67 -4.69
C ILE A 104 -11.81 -5.05 -5.17
N PRO A 105 -13.06 -5.29 -5.58
CA PRO A 105 -13.47 -6.59 -6.11
C PRO A 105 -12.62 -7.06 -7.31
N ASN A 106 -12.16 -6.15 -8.17
CA ASN A 106 -11.30 -6.49 -9.30
C ASN A 106 -9.91 -6.96 -8.84
N LEU A 107 -9.36 -6.32 -7.79
CA LEU A 107 -8.10 -6.75 -7.17
C LEU A 107 -8.23 -8.14 -6.54
N LEU A 108 -9.33 -8.39 -5.82
CA LEU A 108 -9.60 -9.67 -5.18
C LEU A 108 -9.79 -10.78 -6.22
N ALA A 109 -10.57 -10.54 -7.26
CA ALA A 109 -10.75 -11.50 -8.35
C ALA A 109 -9.43 -11.85 -9.06
N ALA A 110 -8.50 -10.90 -9.18
CA ALA A 110 -7.16 -11.17 -9.71
C ALA A 110 -6.29 -11.96 -8.73
N LEU A 111 -6.45 -11.73 -7.43
CA LEU A 111 -5.78 -12.49 -6.37
C LEU A 111 -6.22 -13.96 -6.38
N GLU A 112 -7.52 -14.24 -6.59
CA GLU A 112 -8.07 -15.58 -6.70
C GLU A 112 -7.51 -16.38 -7.88
N LYS A 113 -7.09 -15.71 -8.96
CA LYS A 113 -6.42 -16.35 -10.11
C LYS A 113 -5.02 -16.87 -9.82
N GLY A 114 -4.59 -16.78 -8.57
CA GLY A 114 -3.36 -17.42 -8.11
C GLY A 114 -2.21 -16.47 -7.84
N ALA A 115 -2.39 -15.15 -7.89
CA ALA A 115 -1.40 -14.19 -7.42
C ALA A 115 -1.28 -14.24 -5.88
N ASP A 116 -0.11 -13.89 -5.36
CA ASP A 116 0.11 -13.68 -3.93
C ASP A 116 -0.13 -12.22 -3.54
N ILE A 117 0.10 -11.31 -4.51
CA ILE A 117 -0.23 -9.89 -4.41
C ILE A 117 -0.67 -9.35 -5.78
N VAL A 118 -1.63 -8.45 -5.77
CA VAL A 118 -2.15 -7.74 -6.95
C VAL A 118 -2.00 -6.25 -6.75
N ILE A 119 -1.48 -5.56 -7.77
CA ILE A 119 -1.29 -4.12 -7.81
C ILE A 119 -2.31 -3.50 -8.76
N GLY A 120 -3.09 -2.55 -8.27
CA GLY A 120 -3.96 -1.71 -9.10
C GLY A 120 -3.12 -0.63 -9.77
N SER A 121 -3.06 -0.64 -11.10
CA SER A 121 -2.16 0.19 -11.90
C SER A 121 -2.89 1.37 -12.55
N ARG A 122 -2.25 2.55 -12.46
CA ARG A 122 -2.64 3.76 -13.19
C ARG A 122 -2.16 3.75 -14.66
N LEU A 123 -1.22 2.84 -14.96
CA LEU A 123 -0.50 2.81 -16.25
C LEU A 123 -1.02 1.75 -17.20
N LEU A 124 -1.81 0.80 -16.72
CA LEU A 124 -2.47 -0.21 -17.52
C LEU A 124 -3.87 0.24 -17.92
N GLY A 125 -4.21 0.11 -19.21
CA GLY A 125 -5.52 0.50 -19.74
C GLY A 125 -5.67 2.02 -19.95
N ASN A 126 -6.83 2.43 -20.49
CA ASN A 126 -7.14 3.83 -20.81
C ASN A 126 -8.06 4.49 -19.76
N SER A 127 -8.18 3.92 -18.57
CA SER A 127 -9.28 4.19 -17.63
C SER A 127 -8.99 5.22 -16.54
N SER A 128 -7.78 5.76 -16.43
CA SER A 128 -7.49 6.74 -15.37
C SER A 128 -7.72 8.19 -15.85
N VAL A 129 -8.59 8.91 -15.16
CA VAL A 129 -8.78 10.37 -15.31
C VAL A 129 -7.52 11.13 -14.86
N TYR A 130 -6.65 10.48 -14.10
CA TYR A 130 -5.43 11.05 -13.56
C TYR A 130 -4.28 11.01 -14.57
N ARG A 131 -3.88 12.18 -15.08
CA ARG A 131 -2.67 12.32 -15.93
C ARG A 131 -1.44 12.44 -15.03
N ILE A 132 -0.59 11.41 -15.05
CA ILE A 132 0.70 11.43 -14.33
C ILE A 132 1.62 12.45 -14.99
N PRO A 133 2.20 13.41 -14.24
CA PRO A 133 3.18 14.36 -14.78
C PRO A 133 4.36 13.64 -15.44
N PHE A 134 4.90 14.22 -16.52
CA PHE A 134 5.93 13.59 -17.35
C PHE A 134 7.17 13.12 -16.55
N LEU A 135 7.71 13.98 -15.66
CA LEU A 135 8.87 13.63 -14.83
C LEU A 135 8.57 12.47 -13.87
N ARG A 136 7.38 12.45 -13.24
CA ARG A 136 6.96 11.34 -12.40
C ARG A 136 6.82 10.05 -13.19
N ARG A 137 6.30 10.12 -14.42
CA ARG A 137 6.18 8.96 -15.32
C ARG A 137 7.55 8.39 -15.71
N MET A 138 8.56 9.25 -15.95
CA MET A 138 9.93 8.81 -16.17
C MET A 138 10.50 8.09 -14.95
N GLY A 139 10.31 8.63 -13.74
CA GLY A 139 10.73 7.99 -12.50
C GLY A 139 10.10 6.61 -12.31
N ILE A 140 8.78 6.49 -12.53
CA ILE A 140 8.09 5.19 -12.44
C ILE A 140 8.66 4.20 -13.44
N LYS A 141 8.90 4.60 -14.70
CA LYS A 141 9.52 3.72 -15.71
C LYS A 141 10.92 3.26 -15.32
N PHE A 142 11.73 4.16 -14.75
CA PHE A 142 13.06 3.82 -14.26
C PHE A 142 13.00 2.78 -13.13
N PHE A 143 12.14 2.98 -12.13
CA PHE A 143 11.98 2.04 -11.02
C PHE A 143 11.33 0.71 -11.45
N SER A 144 10.41 0.74 -12.43
CA SER A 144 9.87 -0.47 -13.06
C SER A 144 10.96 -1.30 -13.76
N ALA A 145 11.86 -0.64 -14.48
CA ALA A 145 13.00 -1.31 -15.10
C ALA A 145 13.95 -1.90 -14.05
N LEU A 146 14.21 -1.17 -12.97
CA LEU A 146 15.03 -1.64 -11.85
C LEU A 146 14.39 -2.86 -11.16
N ALA A 147 13.09 -2.83 -10.88
CA ALA A 147 12.34 -3.95 -10.31
C ALA A 147 12.37 -5.19 -11.23
N LYS A 148 12.29 -4.99 -12.54
CA LYS A 148 12.44 -6.07 -13.51
C LYS A 148 13.84 -6.70 -13.50
N ILE A 149 14.89 -5.88 -13.46
CA ILE A 149 16.29 -6.36 -13.48
C ILE A 149 16.65 -7.07 -12.18
N LEU A 150 16.33 -6.47 -11.03
CA LEU A 150 16.71 -6.98 -9.72
C LEU A 150 15.72 -8.03 -9.17
N GLY A 151 14.44 -7.77 -9.28
CA GLY A 151 13.37 -8.62 -8.73
C GLY A 151 12.81 -9.65 -9.72
N GLY A 152 13.16 -9.58 -11.00
CA GLY A 152 12.61 -10.45 -12.03
C GLY A 152 11.12 -10.22 -12.34
N THR A 153 10.55 -9.10 -11.89
CA THR A 153 9.11 -8.80 -11.96
C THR A 153 8.80 -7.78 -13.05
N LYS A 154 7.74 -8.01 -13.83
CA LYS A 154 7.31 -7.07 -14.87
C LYS A 154 6.10 -6.28 -14.37
N ILE A 155 6.36 -5.26 -13.54
CA ILE A 155 5.36 -4.34 -12.99
C ILE A 155 5.62 -2.94 -13.56
N TYR A 156 4.57 -2.31 -14.09
CA TYR A 156 4.68 -0.98 -14.71
C TYR A 156 4.47 0.14 -13.69
N ASP A 157 3.53 -0.02 -12.76
CA ASP A 157 3.22 0.97 -11.72
C ASP A 157 3.72 0.51 -10.35
N VAL A 158 5.05 0.48 -10.18
CA VAL A 158 5.71 0.08 -8.93
C VAL A 158 5.43 1.04 -7.75
N THR A 159 4.82 2.20 -8.03
CA THR A 159 4.53 3.24 -7.03
C THR A 159 3.05 3.28 -6.61
N SER A 160 2.28 2.27 -6.98
CA SER A 160 0.87 2.20 -6.58
C SER A 160 0.72 1.62 -5.17
N GLY A 161 0.13 2.40 -4.26
CA GLY A 161 -0.27 1.96 -2.92
C GLY A 161 -1.57 1.15 -2.91
N PHE A 162 -2.28 1.04 -4.04
CA PHE A 162 -3.52 0.27 -4.14
C PHE A 162 -3.22 -1.19 -4.41
N GLN A 163 -3.22 -2.00 -3.36
CA GLN A 163 -2.73 -3.37 -3.42
C GLN A 163 -3.68 -4.31 -2.68
N ALA A 164 -3.86 -5.52 -3.20
CA ALA A 164 -4.50 -6.63 -2.48
C ALA A 164 -3.49 -7.76 -2.34
N MET A 165 -3.37 -8.35 -1.14
CA MET A 165 -2.37 -9.36 -0.87
C MET A 165 -2.91 -10.48 0.04
N ARG A 166 -2.40 -11.68 -0.16
CA ARG A 166 -2.65 -12.82 0.72
C ARG A 166 -1.88 -12.69 2.02
N ARG A 167 -2.31 -13.43 3.04
CA ARG A 167 -1.71 -13.43 4.38
C ARG A 167 -0.19 -13.67 4.37
N ASN A 168 0.32 -14.56 3.54
CA ASN A 168 1.76 -14.85 3.46
C ASN A 168 2.59 -13.62 3.03
N VAL A 169 2.07 -12.80 2.09
CA VAL A 169 2.71 -11.54 1.70
C VAL A 169 2.56 -10.51 2.82
N ALA A 170 1.36 -10.40 3.44
CA ALA A 170 1.14 -9.49 4.55
C ALA A 170 2.05 -9.81 5.74
N GLN A 171 2.28 -11.08 6.07
CA GLN A 171 3.23 -11.52 7.10
C GLN A 171 4.65 -11.09 6.79
N PHE A 172 5.13 -11.34 5.56
CA PHE A 172 6.44 -10.91 5.15
C PHE A 172 6.62 -9.39 5.24
N LEU A 173 5.65 -8.64 4.72
CA LEU A 173 5.69 -7.17 4.74
C LEU A 173 5.48 -6.59 6.16
N ALA A 174 4.75 -7.26 7.03
CA ALA A 174 4.63 -6.84 8.44
C ALA A 174 5.98 -6.81 9.16
N GLU A 175 6.94 -7.65 8.76
CA GLU A 175 8.30 -7.70 9.32
C GLU A 175 9.29 -6.81 8.58
N GLU A 176 9.22 -6.81 7.24
CA GLU A 176 10.26 -6.28 6.34
C GLU A 176 9.79 -5.04 5.54
N TYR A 177 8.66 -4.40 5.91
CA TYR A 177 8.18 -3.24 5.15
C TYR A 177 9.15 -2.06 5.27
N PRO A 178 9.58 -1.46 4.15
CA PRO A 178 10.48 -0.32 4.19
C PRO A 178 9.80 0.90 4.85
N VAL A 179 10.43 1.48 5.86
CA VAL A 179 9.89 2.65 6.58
C VAL A 179 9.91 3.89 5.69
N ASP A 180 10.96 4.03 4.90
CA ASP A 180 11.17 5.17 4.00
C ASP A 180 10.93 4.78 2.54
N PHE A 181 9.95 5.39 1.88
CA PHE A 181 9.67 5.26 0.43
C PHE A 181 9.55 3.81 -0.07
N PRO A 182 8.51 3.08 0.37
CA PRO A 182 8.40 1.63 0.16
C PRO A 182 8.15 1.18 -1.28
N ASP A 183 7.91 2.09 -2.23
CA ASP A 183 7.39 1.81 -3.57
C ASP A 183 8.12 0.66 -4.31
N ALA A 184 9.25 0.97 -4.95
CA ALA A 184 9.97 -0.01 -5.77
C ALA A 184 10.68 -1.08 -4.92
N GLU A 185 11.10 -0.74 -3.69
CA GLU A 185 11.79 -1.65 -2.78
C GLU A 185 10.91 -2.84 -2.38
N VAL A 186 9.62 -2.59 -2.11
CA VAL A 186 8.63 -3.66 -1.83
C VAL A 186 8.55 -4.62 -3.01
N ILE A 187 8.39 -4.12 -4.23
CA ILE A 187 8.25 -4.95 -5.42
C ILE A 187 9.50 -5.77 -5.70
N ILE A 188 10.69 -5.18 -5.53
CA ILE A 188 11.98 -5.88 -5.67
C ILE A 188 12.10 -6.99 -4.62
N SER A 189 11.81 -6.69 -3.36
CA SER A 189 11.89 -7.66 -2.26
C SER A 189 10.95 -8.84 -2.48
N LEU A 190 9.72 -8.58 -2.90
CA LEU A 190 8.73 -9.62 -3.21
C LEU A 190 9.18 -10.48 -4.40
N GLY A 191 9.70 -9.85 -5.46
CA GLY A 191 10.21 -10.56 -6.64
C GLY A 191 11.39 -11.48 -6.31
N LEU A 192 12.35 -11.00 -5.53
CA LEU A 192 13.51 -11.79 -5.07
C LEU A 192 13.11 -12.98 -4.21
N ARG A 193 12.01 -12.87 -3.47
CA ARG A 193 11.42 -13.96 -2.68
C ARG A 193 10.44 -14.85 -3.47
N LYS A 194 10.34 -14.63 -4.79
CA LYS A 194 9.51 -15.46 -5.68
C LYS A 194 8.00 -15.39 -5.43
N PHE A 195 7.49 -14.34 -4.79
CA PHE A 195 6.06 -14.11 -4.73
C PHE A 195 5.49 -13.85 -6.13
N ARG A 196 4.30 -14.36 -6.39
CA ARG A 196 3.57 -14.15 -7.65
C ARG A 196 2.88 -12.80 -7.61
N ILE A 197 3.45 -11.82 -8.31
CA ILE A 197 2.94 -10.46 -8.36
C ILE A 197 2.14 -10.30 -9.67
N ALA A 198 0.88 -9.89 -9.56
CA ALA A 198 0.05 -9.50 -10.69
C ALA A 198 -0.19 -7.99 -10.69
N GLU A 199 -0.41 -7.42 -11.86
CA GLU A 199 -0.77 -6.03 -12.04
C GLU A 199 -2.01 -5.96 -12.93
N ILE A 200 -3.03 -5.21 -12.49
CA ILE A 200 -4.28 -5.02 -13.24
C ILE A 200 -4.56 -3.53 -13.42
N PRO A 201 -5.27 -3.13 -14.49
CA PRO A 201 -5.74 -1.77 -14.60
C PRO A 201 -6.73 -1.45 -13.47
N ALA A 202 -6.57 -0.29 -12.86
CA ALA A 202 -7.51 0.23 -11.87
C ALA A 202 -7.77 1.72 -12.14
N ARG A 203 -8.99 2.16 -11.87
CA ARG A 203 -9.36 3.57 -12.00
C ARG A 203 -8.89 4.34 -10.78
N PHE A 204 -8.43 5.57 -11.01
CA PHE A 204 -7.99 6.50 -9.99
C PHE A 204 -8.65 7.85 -10.21
N ARG A 205 -8.91 8.56 -9.11
CA ARG A 205 -9.39 9.94 -9.12
C ARG A 205 -8.24 10.92 -8.98
N ARG A 206 -8.53 12.19 -9.21
CA ARG A 206 -7.66 13.27 -8.74
C ARG A 206 -7.85 13.43 -7.24
N ARG A 207 -6.76 13.75 -6.54
CA ARG A 207 -6.82 14.17 -5.15
C ARG A 207 -7.64 15.46 -5.04
N GLU A 208 -8.64 15.49 -4.15
CA GLU A 208 -9.50 16.66 -3.96
C GLU A 208 -8.98 17.57 -2.85
N HIS A 209 -8.42 17.00 -1.77
CA HIS A 209 -7.91 17.72 -0.62
C HIS A 209 -6.50 17.28 -0.25
N GLY A 210 -5.75 18.15 0.46
CA GLY A 210 -4.43 17.86 1.00
C GLY A 210 -3.26 18.18 0.07
N ILE A 211 -2.03 18.11 0.63
CA ILE A 211 -0.77 18.47 -0.05
C ILE A 211 -0.03 17.18 -0.42
N SER A 212 0.38 17.06 -1.69
CA SER A 212 1.18 15.91 -2.14
C SER A 212 2.54 15.88 -1.44
N MET A 213 3.00 14.70 -0.99
CA MET A 213 4.36 14.51 -0.47
C MET A 213 5.46 14.95 -1.46
N TYR A 214 5.15 14.97 -2.75
CA TYR A 214 6.06 15.37 -3.84
C TYR A 214 6.00 16.87 -4.18
N SER A 215 5.26 17.70 -3.46
CA SER A 215 5.20 19.15 -3.70
C SER A 215 6.49 19.88 -3.33
N ASN A 216 7.35 19.26 -2.50
CA ASN A 216 8.66 19.82 -2.14
C ASN A 216 9.74 19.39 -3.16
N PRO A 217 10.35 20.33 -3.93
CA PRO A 217 11.33 20.03 -4.97
C PRO A 217 12.59 19.35 -4.43
N ILE A 218 13.00 19.63 -3.19
CA ILE A 218 14.16 18.99 -2.55
C ILE A 218 13.87 17.51 -2.31
N ARG A 219 12.68 17.18 -1.82
CA ARG A 219 12.26 15.77 -1.64
C ARG A 219 12.13 15.05 -2.97
N ALA A 220 11.61 15.70 -3.99
CA ALA A 220 11.47 15.12 -5.34
C ALA A 220 12.83 14.78 -5.97
N PHE A 221 13.89 15.57 -5.71
CA PHE A 221 15.24 15.28 -6.19
C PHE A 221 15.96 14.20 -5.39
N TYR A 222 15.77 14.17 -4.08
CA TYR A 222 16.40 13.19 -3.18
C TYR A 222 15.81 11.78 -3.31
N TYR A 223 14.53 11.68 -3.68
CA TYR A 223 13.77 10.43 -3.78
C TYR A 223 14.42 9.36 -4.70
N PRO A 224 14.80 9.67 -5.96
CA PRO A 224 15.42 8.67 -6.84
C PRO A 224 16.73 8.11 -6.27
N PHE A 225 17.57 8.98 -5.70
CA PHE A 225 18.87 8.57 -5.15
C PHE A 225 18.71 7.63 -3.96
N LYS A 226 17.80 7.96 -3.04
CA LYS A 226 17.51 7.13 -1.87
C LYS A 226 16.93 5.78 -2.26
N THR A 227 16.02 5.73 -3.23
CA THR A 227 15.41 4.46 -3.70
C THR A 227 16.44 3.55 -4.38
N ILE A 228 17.40 4.09 -5.15
CA ILE A 228 18.50 3.31 -5.72
C ILE A 228 19.35 2.70 -4.61
N LEU A 229 19.73 3.50 -3.61
CA LEU A 229 20.54 3.03 -2.47
C LEU A 229 19.80 1.96 -1.68
N ALA A 230 18.51 2.16 -1.38
CA ALA A 230 17.67 1.18 -0.68
C ALA A 230 17.57 -0.13 -1.46
N SER A 231 17.35 -0.08 -2.78
CA SER A 231 17.30 -1.26 -3.66
C SER A 231 18.63 -2.05 -3.63
N PHE A 232 19.75 -1.34 -3.57
CA PHE A 232 21.07 -1.96 -3.48
C PHE A 232 21.30 -2.63 -2.11
N ILE A 233 20.84 -1.99 -1.02
CA ILE A 233 20.90 -2.56 0.33
C ILE A 233 20.06 -3.84 0.43
N VAL A 234 18.85 -3.86 -0.15
CA VAL A 234 18.02 -5.08 -0.20
C VAL A 234 18.75 -6.21 -0.93
N LEU A 235 19.35 -5.92 -2.09
CA LEU A 235 20.14 -6.91 -2.83
C LEU A 235 21.28 -7.48 -1.97
N LEU A 236 22.03 -6.63 -1.27
CA LEU A 236 23.13 -7.05 -0.39
C LEU A 236 22.64 -7.91 0.80
N ARG A 237 21.50 -7.56 1.42
CA ARG A 237 20.90 -8.35 2.51
C ARG A 237 20.55 -9.76 2.05
N ILE A 238 19.95 -9.90 0.87
CA ILE A 238 19.55 -11.21 0.33
C ILE A 238 20.76 -12.05 -0.06
N ILE A 239 21.82 -11.45 -0.62
CA ILE A 239 23.07 -12.14 -0.93
C ILE A 239 23.74 -12.64 0.37
N ARG A 240 23.73 -11.84 1.44
CA ARG A 240 24.26 -12.23 2.77
C ARG A 240 23.41 -13.30 3.46
N GLY A 241 22.08 -13.27 3.33
CA GLY A 241 21.18 -14.25 3.94
C GLY A 241 21.16 -15.62 3.23
N LYS A 242 21.88 -15.77 2.10
CA LYS A 242 22.06 -17.05 1.40
C LYS A 242 23.32 -17.82 1.87
N LYS A 243 23.99 -17.36 2.93
CA LYS A 243 25.01 -18.10 3.65
C LYS A 243 24.43 -18.62 4.97
#